data_e0f86b665ee2d0f43479d65c52eaed2b
#
_entry.id   e0f86b665ee2d0f43479d65c52eaed2b
#
_cell.length_a   1.000
_cell.length_b   1.000
_cell.length_c   1.000
_cell.angle_alpha   90.00
_cell.angle_beta   90.00
_cell.angle_gamma   90.00
#
_symmetry.space_group_name_H-M   'P 1'
#
loop_
_entity.id
_entity.type
_entity.pdbx_description
1 polymer ?
#
loop_
_entity_poly.entity_id
_entity_poly.type
_entity_poly.pdbx_seq_one_letter_code
_entity_poly.pdbx_strand_id
1 'polypeptide(L)'
;MNSTILNIAAVQTALKNYRDSIGKETQPRHYINEVSLIHFAVVGNCKQPCNLKSLPREKMHIVRRVICLNIRLIKLHVGYKDRKQSCRELVLKYETKSLK
;
A
#
# COMPACT_ATOMS: atom_id res chain seq x y z
N MET A 1 2.44 21.89 7.36
CA MET A 1 3.01 20.80 6.61
C MET A 1 2.28 19.51 6.84
N ASN A 2 2.09 18.86 5.82
CA ASN A 2 1.15 17.76 5.79
C ASN A 2 1.79 16.40 5.93
N SER A 3 2.53 16.22 7.02
CA SER A 3 3.14 14.93 7.30
C SER A 3 2.10 13.82 7.46
N THR A 4 0.85 14.20 7.68
CA THR A 4 -0.25 13.24 7.81
C THR A 4 -0.91 12.88 6.49
N ILE A 5 -0.56 13.57 5.38
CA ILE A 5 -1.12 13.24 4.09
C ILE A 5 -0.54 11.93 3.59
N LEU A 6 -1.43 11.01 3.25
CA LEU A 6 -1.03 9.73 2.66
C LEU A 6 -0.79 9.93 1.17
N ASN A 7 0.32 9.42 0.68
CA ASN A 7 0.72 9.65 -0.70
C ASN A 7 0.12 8.62 -1.66
N ILE A 8 -1.21 8.53 -1.64
CA ILE A 8 -1.94 7.58 -2.49
C ILE A 8 -1.79 7.94 -3.96
N ALA A 9 -1.74 9.25 -4.26
CA ALA A 9 -1.56 9.68 -5.65
C ALA A 9 -0.25 9.14 -6.24
N ALA A 10 0.81 9.04 -5.43
CA ALA A 10 2.07 8.49 -5.90
C ALA A 10 1.95 7.00 -6.20
N VAL A 11 1.16 6.26 -5.41
CA VAL A 11 0.90 4.84 -5.69
C VAL A 11 0.16 4.71 -7.02
N GLN A 12 -0.86 5.53 -7.23
CA GLN A 12 -1.63 5.50 -8.47
C GLN A 12 -0.77 5.82 -9.68
N THR A 13 0.10 6.83 -9.56
CA THR A 13 1.01 7.21 -10.63
C THR A 13 1.99 6.09 -10.96
N ALA A 14 2.58 5.48 -9.93
CA ALA A 14 3.53 4.39 -10.12
C ALA A 14 2.85 3.19 -10.81
N LEU A 15 1.64 2.85 -10.37
CA LEU A 15 0.89 1.75 -10.95
C LEU A 15 0.55 2.02 -12.40
N LYS A 16 0.06 3.23 -12.69
CA LYS A 16 -0.30 3.59 -14.07
C LYS A 16 0.91 3.53 -14.97
N ASN A 17 2.03 4.09 -14.54
CA ASN A 17 3.26 4.08 -15.32
C ASN A 17 3.74 2.66 -15.61
N TYR A 18 3.68 1.79 -14.60
CA TYR A 18 4.06 0.40 -14.78
C TYR A 18 3.16 -0.29 -15.81
N ARG A 19 1.83 -0.14 -15.67
CA ARG A 19 0.89 -0.79 -16.58
C ARG A 19 1.03 -0.24 -17.99
N ASP A 20 1.22 1.06 -18.13
CA ASP A 20 1.47 1.67 -19.45
C ASP A 20 2.72 1.08 -20.10
N SER A 21 3.77 0.85 -19.30
CA SER A 21 5.04 0.35 -19.83
C SER A 21 4.92 -1.08 -20.37
N ILE A 22 3.94 -1.85 -19.89
CA ILE A 22 3.71 -3.21 -20.37
C ILE A 22 2.49 -3.29 -21.31
N GLY A 23 2.00 -2.14 -21.77
CA GLY A 23 0.91 -2.08 -22.73
C GLY A 23 -0.45 -2.42 -22.18
N LYS A 24 -0.67 -2.27 -20.88
CA LYS A 24 -1.95 -2.58 -20.24
C LYS A 24 -2.66 -1.32 -19.78
N GLU A 25 -3.96 -1.26 -20.02
CA GLU A 25 -4.80 -0.16 -19.56
C GLU A 25 -5.05 -0.27 -18.07
N THR A 26 -5.08 0.88 -17.37
CA THR A 26 -5.35 0.91 -15.94
C THR A 26 -6.82 1.25 -15.70
N GLN A 27 -7.51 0.38 -14.98
CA GLN A 27 -8.92 0.55 -14.65
C GLN A 27 -9.06 1.02 -13.19
N PRO A 28 -10.19 1.65 -12.83
CA PRO A 28 -10.39 2.08 -11.43
C PRO A 28 -10.22 0.95 -10.42
N ARG A 29 -10.61 -0.28 -10.76
CA ARG A 29 -10.45 -1.43 -9.86
C ARG A 29 -9.00 -1.67 -9.47
N HIS A 30 -8.05 -1.33 -10.35
CA HIS A 30 -6.64 -1.52 -10.06
C HIS A 30 -6.18 -0.58 -8.94
N TYR A 31 -6.67 0.65 -8.95
CA TYR A 31 -6.37 1.60 -7.87
C TYR A 31 -7.02 1.16 -6.56
N ILE A 32 -8.26 0.69 -6.63
CA ILE A 32 -8.97 0.18 -5.46
C ILE A 32 -8.20 -0.99 -4.86
N ASN A 33 -7.69 -1.89 -5.70
CA ASN A 33 -6.90 -3.03 -5.23
C ASN A 33 -5.64 -2.58 -4.50
N GLU A 34 -5.00 -1.49 -4.95
CA GLU A 34 -3.80 -0.99 -4.27
C GLU A 34 -4.14 -0.46 -2.87
N VAL A 35 -5.25 0.27 -2.74
CA VAL A 35 -5.70 0.73 -1.42
C VAL A 35 -6.02 -0.47 -0.52
N SER A 36 -6.68 -1.49 -1.06
CA SER A 36 -6.99 -2.72 -0.31
C SER A 36 -5.72 -3.44 0.14
N LEU A 37 -4.71 -3.47 -0.72
CA LEU A 37 -3.42 -4.09 -0.38
C LEU A 37 -2.79 -3.39 0.82
N ILE A 38 -2.77 -2.06 0.79
CA ILE A 38 -2.18 -1.27 1.86
C ILE A 38 -2.95 -1.48 3.16
N HIS A 39 -4.28 -1.44 3.08
CA HIS A 39 -5.14 -1.65 4.25
C HIS A 39 -4.92 -3.04 4.84
N PHE A 40 -4.89 -4.07 3.98
CA PHE A 40 -4.62 -5.43 4.43
C PHE A 40 -3.26 -5.55 5.13
N ALA A 41 -2.24 -4.90 4.57
CA ALA A 41 -0.89 -4.97 5.15
C ALA A 41 -0.90 -4.43 6.58
N VAL A 42 -1.62 -3.35 6.83
CA VAL A 42 -1.64 -2.70 8.13
C VAL A 42 -2.49 -3.46 9.15
N VAL A 43 -3.68 -3.91 8.76
CA VAL A 43 -4.62 -4.53 9.72
C VAL A 43 -4.77 -6.04 9.57
N GLY A 44 -4.23 -6.63 8.51
CA GLY A 44 -4.26 -8.08 8.30
C GLY A 44 -5.60 -8.61 7.80
N ASN A 45 -6.58 -7.76 7.67
CA ASN A 45 -7.91 -8.14 7.21
C ASN A 45 -8.57 -6.91 6.61
N CYS A 46 -9.10 -7.05 5.41
CA CYS A 46 -9.71 -5.91 4.73
C CYS A 46 -11.17 -6.21 4.41
N LYS A 47 -12.07 -5.53 5.10
CA LYS A 47 -13.48 -5.54 4.79
C LYS A 47 -13.80 -4.31 3.96
N GLN A 48 -14.59 -4.48 2.94
CA GLN A 48 -14.97 -3.37 2.09
C GLN A 48 -16.03 -2.51 2.75
N PRO A 49 -16.00 -1.20 2.56
CA PRO A 49 -14.96 -0.45 1.82
C PRO A 49 -13.71 -0.23 2.67
N CYS A 50 -12.55 -0.31 2.05
CA CYS A 50 -11.29 -0.04 2.73
C CYS A 50 -11.04 1.47 2.75
N ASN A 51 -10.77 2.00 3.94
CA ASN A 51 -10.53 3.43 4.09
C ASN A 51 -9.31 3.65 4.98
N LEU A 52 -8.21 4.08 4.37
CA LEU A 52 -6.96 4.31 5.10
C LEU A 52 -7.09 5.44 6.10
N LYS A 53 -7.97 6.41 5.84
CA LYS A 53 -8.17 7.53 6.76
C LYS A 53 -8.86 7.13 8.05
N SER A 54 -9.54 5.98 8.07
CA SER A 54 -10.21 5.49 9.27
C SER A 54 -9.28 4.74 10.21
N LEU A 55 -8.03 4.51 9.80
CA LEU A 55 -7.06 3.81 10.64
C LEU A 55 -6.61 4.69 11.80
N PRO A 56 -6.25 4.09 12.96
CA PRO A 56 -5.78 4.86 14.11
C PRO A 56 -4.58 5.73 13.73
N ARG A 57 -4.52 6.89 14.35
CA ARG A 57 -3.48 7.88 14.06
C ARG A 57 -2.06 7.31 14.27
N GLU A 58 -1.89 6.49 15.30
CA GLU A 58 -0.59 5.87 15.60
C GLU A 58 -0.16 4.85 14.55
N LYS A 59 -1.08 4.44 13.67
CA LYS A 59 -0.74 3.54 12.55
C LYS A 59 -0.26 4.30 11.31
N MET A 60 -0.40 5.61 11.27
CA MET A 60 -0.13 6.38 10.04
C MET A 60 1.31 6.31 9.58
N HIS A 61 2.28 6.23 10.50
CA HIS A 61 3.67 6.10 10.09
C HIS A 61 3.94 4.74 9.44
N ILE A 62 3.24 3.69 9.90
CA ILE A 62 3.34 2.37 9.29
C ILE A 62 2.70 2.39 7.90
N VAL A 63 1.54 3.05 7.77
CA VAL A 63 0.87 3.19 6.49
C VAL A 63 1.81 3.84 5.47
N ARG A 64 2.50 4.91 5.86
CA ARG A 64 3.44 5.58 4.96
C ARG A 64 4.59 4.68 4.55
N ARG A 65 5.10 3.86 5.47
CA ARG A 65 6.16 2.90 5.16
C ARG A 65 5.67 1.86 4.15
N VAL A 66 4.45 1.37 4.33
CA VAL A 66 3.85 0.41 3.42
C VAL A 66 3.69 1.04 2.03
N ILE A 67 3.22 2.27 1.98
CA ILE A 67 3.05 2.98 0.71
C ILE A 67 4.39 3.10 -0.01
N CYS A 68 5.44 3.49 0.70
CA CYS A 68 6.77 3.63 0.10
C CYS A 68 7.30 2.30 -0.42
N LEU A 69 7.14 1.24 0.35
CA LEU A 69 7.57 -0.08 -0.08
C LEU A 69 6.79 -0.52 -1.31
N ASN A 70 5.47 -0.34 -1.29
CA ASN A 70 4.63 -0.76 -2.41
C ASN A 70 5.02 -0.03 -3.70
N ILE A 71 5.27 1.28 -3.62
CA ILE A 71 5.71 2.04 -4.80
C ILE A 71 7.02 1.49 -5.33
N ARG A 72 7.98 1.20 -4.46
CA ARG A 72 9.25 0.63 -4.87
C ARG A 72 9.07 -0.69 -5.59
N LEU A 73 8.21 -1.56 -5.03
CA LEU A 73 7.96 -2.87 -5.60
C LEU A 73 7.25 -2.78 -6.95
N ILE A 74 6.33 -1.82 -7.10
CA ILE A 74 5.69 -1.57 -8.39
C ILE A 74 6.77 -1.20 -9.44
N LYS A 75 7.68 -0.31 -9.08
CA LYS A 75 8.74 0.13 -9.98
C LYS A 75 9.69 -1.01 -10.35
N LEU A 76 9.82 -2.00 -9.47
CA LEU A 76 10.63 -3.18 -9.72
C LEU A 76 9.86 -4.29 -10.43
N HIS A 77 8.63 -4.01 -10.83
CA HIS A 77 7.75 -4.93 -11.56
C HIS A 77 7.37 -6.17 -10.75
N VAL A 78 7.30 -6.03 -9.43
CA VAL A 78 6.84 -7.11 -8.57
C VAL A 78 5.32 -7.23 -8.68
N GLY A 79 4.82 -8.45 -8.84
CA GLY A 79 3.39 -8.68 -9.00
C GLY A 79 2.59 -8.37 -7.75
N TYR A 80 1.27 -8.18 -7.92
CA TYR A 80 0.37 -7.78 -6.85
C TYR A 80 0.43 -8.71 -5.64
N LYS A 81 0.37 -10.02 -5.90
CA LYS A 81 0.36 -11.03 -4.83
C LYS A 81 1.63 -10.94 -3.97
N ASP A 82 2.78 -10.82 -4.62
CA ASP A 82 4.05 -10.74 -3.91
C ASP A 82 4.20 -9.41 -3.18
N ARG A 83 3.69 -8.31 -3.75
CA ARG A 83 3.70 -7.02 -3.08
C ARG A 83 2.84 -7.05 -1.82
N LYS A 84 1.68 -7.69 -1.90
CA LYS A 84 0.77 -7.83 -0.77
C LYS A 84 1.46 -8.57 0.38
N GLN A 85 2.14 -9.66 0.06
CA GLN A 85 2.88 -10.45 1.04
C GLN A 85 4.01 -9.63 1.67
N SER A 86 4.81 -8.97 0.85
CA SER A 86 5.96 -8.20 1.33
C SER A 86 5.53 -7.05 2.24
N CYS A 87 4.46 -6.35 1.87
CA CYS A 87 3.94 -5.26 2.69
C CYS A 87 3.42 -5.76 4.04
N ARG A 88 2.74 -6.90 4.04
CA ARG A 88 2.26 -7.50 5.28
C ARG A 88 3.41 -7.91 6.19
N GLU A 89 4.46 -8.48 5.62
CA GLU A 89 5.65 -8.87 6.38
C GLU A 89 6.32 -7.67 7.03
N LEU A 90 6.37 -6.55 6.32
CA LEU A 90 6.93 -5.32 6.87
C LEU A 90 6.17 -4.89 8.13
N VAL A 91 4.85 -4.89 8.07
CA VAL A 91 4.01 -4.47 9.20
C VAL A 91 4.20 -5.43 10.37
N LEU A 92 4.23 -6.74 10.11
CA LEU A 92 4.41 -7.73 11.16
C LEU A 92 5.75 -7.53 11.88
N LYS A 93 6.79 -7.15 11.17
CA LYS A 93 8.08 -6.85 11.80
C LYS A 93 7.98 -5.65 12.74
N TYR A 94 7.26 -4.62 12.33
CA TYR A 94 7.04 -3.44 13.18
C TYR A 94 6.26 -3.80 14.42
N GLU A 95 5.21 -4.59 14.27
CA GLU A 95 4.38 -4.98 15.41
C GLU A 95 5.15 -5.84 16.39
N THR A 96 5.98 -6.75 15.89
CA THR A 96 6.83 -7.58 16.74
C THR A 96 7.81 -6.74 17.54
N LYS A 97 8.43 -5.74 16.93
CA LYS A 97 9.33 -4.84 17.62
C LYS A 97 8.61 -4.05 18.71
N SER A 98 7.38 -3.64 18.44
CA SER A 98 6.60 -2.84 19.38
C SER A 98 6.24 -3.62 20.64
N LEU A 99 6.19 -4.95 20.55
CA LEU A 99 5.86 -5.80 21.68
C LEU A 99 7.02 -6.02 22.64
N LYS A 100 8.20 -5.58 22.27
CA LYS A 100 9.37 -5.64 23.16
C LYS A 100 9.55 -4.34 23.96
#